data_b95a09c1090ee397f282710a15405d37
#
_entry.id   b95a09c1090ee397f282710a15405d37
#
_cell.length_a   1.000
_cell.length_b   1.000
_cell.length_c   1.000
_cell.angle_alpha   90.00
_cell.angle_beta   90.00
_cell.angle_gamma   90.00
#
_symmetry.space_group_name_H-M   'P 1'
#
loop_
_entity.id
_entity.type
_entity.pdbx_description
1 polymer ?
#
loop_
_entity_poly.entity_id
_entity_poly.type
_entity_poly.pdbx_seq_one_letter_code
_entity_poly.pdbx_strand_id
1 'polypeptide(L)'
;MTNSVNFIGYPRFVFDYPVFLNLNGVDVLVVGGGRIGLRKVAGLAAAGGRVRLVSPEVAPGFDKSQVVEHRRRLYRPADLDGVALVITATGVPEVDEAVSGDAAAAGL
;
A
#
# COMPACT_ATOMS: atom_id res chain seq x y z
N MET A 1 -12.05 -12.53 5.37
CA MET A 1 -12.75 -11.38 5.76
C MET A 1 -12.17 -10.16 5.16
N THR A 2 -12.98 -9.33 4.68
CA THR A 2 -12.50 -8.11 4.20
C THR A 2 -12.04 -7.29 5.32
N ASN A 3 -10.93 -6.72 5.17
CA ASN A 3 -10.46 -5.96 6.20
C ASN A 3 -10.83 -4.57 6.07
N SER A 4 -11.59 -4.09 6.96
CA SER A 4 -11.93 -2.70 6.99
C SER A 4 -10.72 -1.83 7.19
N VAL A 5 -9.63 -2.38 7.64
CA VAL A 5 -8.42 -1.60 7.80
C VAL A 5 -7.89 -1.10 6.50
N ASN A 6 -8.25 -1.73 5.40
CA ASN A 6 -7.83 -1.28 4.14
C ASN A 6 -8.79 -0.40 3.50
N PHE A 7 -9.94 -0.18 4.10
CA PHE A 7 -11.00 0.48 3.45
C PHE A 7 -11.05 1.90 3.84
N ILE A 8 -10.84 2.77 2.93
CA ILE A 8 -10.90 4.15 3.21
C ILE A 8 -12.13 4.65 2.63
N GLY A 9 -13.13 4.25 2.67
CA GLY A 9 -14.29 4.75 2.12
C GLY A 9 -15.28 4.89 3.15
N TYR A 10 -16.44 4.66 2.81
CA TYR A 10 -17.48 4.84 3.63
C TYR A 10 -18.01 3.59 4.00
N PRO A 11 -18.15 3.27 5.20
CA PRO A 11 -18.57 2.00 5.69
C PRO A 11 -19.95 1.66 5.26
N ARG A 12 -20.70 2.55 4.90
CA ARG A 12 -22.07 2.26 4.63
C ARG A 12 -22.72 1.84 5.91
N PHE A 13 -23.13 0.59 6.01
CA PHE A 13 -23.78 0.21 7.23
C PHE A 13 -23.12 -0.98 7.83
N VAL A 14 -21.90 -1.24 7.49
CA VAL A 14 -21.22 -2.31 8.12
C VAL A 14 -20.54 -1.82 9.37
N PHE A 15 -20.17 -2.76 10.22
CA PHE A 15 -19.48 -2.42 11.44
C PHE A 15 -18.01 -2.56 11.22
N ASP A 16 -17.32 -1.43 11.25
CA ASP A 16 -15.88 -1.41 11.11
C ASP A 16 -15.28 -1.13 12.46
N TYR A 17 -14.31 -1.92 12.82
CA TYR A 17 -13.57 -1.66 14.04
C TYR A 17 -12.32 -0.86 13.73
N PRO A 18 -12.13 0.27 14.37
CA PRO A 18 -10.85 0.97 14.21
C PRO A 18 -9.76 0.16 14.88
N VAL A 19 -8.63 0.06 14.20
CA VAL A 19 -7.50 -0.68 14.73
C VAL A 19 -6.24 0.13 14.57
N PHE A 20 -5.28 -0.12 15.46
CA PHE A 20 -3.97 0.47 15.35
C PHE A 20 -2.99 -0.65 15.07
N LEU A 21 -2.30 -0.55 13.96
CA LEU A 21 -1.34 -1.57 13.55
C LEU A 21 0.06 -1.15 13.99
N ASN A 22 0.75 -2.06 14.62
CA ASN A 22 2.16 -1.82 14.90
C ASN A 22 2.94 -2.21 13.68
N LEU A 23 3.42 -1.23 12.92
CA LEU A 23 4.11 -1.46 11.66
C LEU A 23 5.63 -1.39 11.79
N ASN A 24 6.14 -1.27 13.00
CA ASN A 24 7.57 -1.13 13.17
C ASN A 24 8.31 -2.35 12.63
N GLY A 25 9.16 -2.13 11.63
CA GLY A 25 9.90 -3.22 10.98
C GLY A 25 9.09 -4.08 10.03
N VAL A 26 7.85 -3.73 9.77
CA VAL A 26 6.97 -4.53 8.91
C VAL A 26 7.19 -4.14 7.45
N ASP A 27 7.30 -5.14 6.58
CA ASP A 27 7.45 -4.89 5.14
C ASP A 27 6.11 -4.57 4.52
N VAL A 28 6.01 -3.37 3.96
CA VAL A 28 4.76 -2.87 3.38
C VAL A 28 5.01 -2.50 1.93
N LEU A 29 4.09 -2.90 1.06
CA LEU A 29 4.13 -2.50 -0.34
C LEU A 29 3.10 -1.41 -0.58
N VAL A 30 3.53 -0.34 -1.23
CA VAL A 30 2.61 0.68 -1.73
C VAL A 30 2.68 0.66 -3.26
N VAL A 31 1.54 0.49 -3.91
CA VAL A 31 1.44 0.53 -5.35
C VAL A 31 0.76 1.83 -5.73
N GLY A 32 1.48 2.70 -6.39
CA GLY A 32 0.98 4.01 -6.78
C GLY A 32 1.80 5.14 -6.17
N GLY A 33 2.34 6.01 -7.01
CA GLY A 33 3.24 7.09 -6.61
C GLY A 33 2.67 8.49 -6.79
N GLY A 34 1.37 8.63 -6.93
CA GLY A 34 0.73 9.93 -6.96
C GLY A 34 0.63 10.54 -5.58
N ARG A 35 -0.10 11.65 -5.46
CA ARG A 35 -0.18 12.36 -4.19
C ARG A 35 -0.72 11.49 -3.06
N ILE A 36 -1.74 10.69 -3.35
CA ILE A 36 -2.34 9.83 -2.33
C ILE A 36 -1.36 8.73 -1.96
N GLY A 37 -0.73 8.10 -2.95
CA GLY A 37 0.25 7.06 -2.69
C GLY A 37 1.41 7.56 -1.85
N LEU A 38 1.94 8.73 -2.17
CA LEU A 38 3.06 9.28 -1.41
C LEU A 38 2.64 9.66 0.01
N ARG A 39 1.40 10.07 0.21
CA ARG A 39 0.91 10.34 1.55
C ARG A 39 0.87 9.05 2.38
N LYS A 40 0.45 7.95 1.75
CA LYS A 40 0.47 6.65 2.43
C LYS A 40 1.91 6.24 2.77
N VAL A 41 2.83 6.44 1.83
CA VAL A 41 4.23 6.16 2.08
C VAL A 41 4.73 6.92 3.32
N ALA A 42 4.44 8.20 3.37
CA ALA A 42 4.90 9.03 4.49
C ALA A 42 4.35 8.53 5.83
N GLY A 43 3.07 8.21 5.88
CA GLY A 43 2.45 7.72 7.11
C GLY A 43 3.00 6.37 7.55
N LEU A 44 3.20 5.46 6.60
CA LEU A 44 3.71 4.13 6.90
C LEU A 44 5.16 4.21 7.35
N ALA A 45 5.97 5.04 6.70
CA ALA A 45 7.37 5.22 7.10
C ALA A 45 7.46 5.84 8.49
N ALA A 46 6.60 6.81 8.78
CA ALA A 46 6.58 7.43 10.10
C ALA A 46 6.21 6.43 11.20
N ALA A 47 5.44 5.41 10.85
CA ALA A 47 5.08 4.35 11.78
C ALA A 47 6.14 3.25 11.88
N GLY A 48 7.28 3.43 11.23
CA GLY A 48 8.37 2.47 11.28
C GLY A 48 8.31 1.35 10.26
N GLY A 49 7.38 1.43 9.31
CA GLY A 49 7.24 0.42 8.27
C GLY A 49 8.39 0.46 7.29
N ARG A 50 8.72 -0.70 6.74
CA ARG A 50 9.73 -0.81 5.70
C ARG A 50 8.99 -0.76 4.37
N VAL A 51 8.93 0.42 3.78
CA VAL A 51 8.07 0.67 2.63
C VAL A 51 8.78 0.38 1.33
N ARG A 52 8.15 -0.46 0.50
CA ARG A 52 8.55 -0.66 -0.88
C ARG A 52 7.51 0.04 -1.74
N LEU A 53 7.94 0.91 -2.62
CA LEU A 53 7.05 1.62 -3.52
C LEU A 53 7.20 1.07 -4.93
N VAL A 54 6.08 0.75 -5.56
CA VAL A 54 6.07 0.35 -6.98
C VAL A 54 5.23 1.37 -7.72
N SER A 55 5.87 2.09 -8.61
CA SER A 55 5.22 3.11 -9.41
C SER A 55 6.16 3.55 -10.52
N PRO A 56 5.70 3.67 -11.78
CA PRO A 56 6.55 4.16 -12.86
C PRO A 56 6.95 5.61 -12.65
N GLU A 57 6.07 6.40 -12.04
CA GLU A 57 6.33 7.81 -11.79
C GLU A 57 5.94 8.16 -10.38
N VAL A 58 6.45 9.27 -9.89
CA VAL A 58 6.11 9.76 -8.56
C VAL A 58 5.75 11.23 -8.64
N ALA A 59 4.84 11.65 -7.78
CA ALA A 59 4.46 13.06 -7.71
C ALA A 59 5.61 13.89 -7.15
N PRO A 60 5.59 15.19 -7.41
CA PRO A 60 6.60 16.07 -6.83
C PRO A 60 6.58 15.99 -5.31
N GLY A 61 7.76 16.11 -4.73
CA GLY A 61 7.90 16.05 -3.28
C GLY A 61 8.18 14.66 -2.74
N PHE A 62 8.37 13.68 -3.60
CA PHE A 62 8.72 12.34 -3.15
C PHE A 62 10.05 12.37 -2.39
N ASP A 63 10.03 11.80 -1.21
CA ASP A 63 11.21 11.73 -0.36
C ASP A 63 11.72 10.27 -0.36
N LYS A 64 12.82 10.04 -1.04
CA LYS A 64 13.38 8.70 -1.20
C LYS A 64 13.79 8.08 0.12
N SER A 65 14.05 8.90 1.14
CA SER A 65 14.45 8.36 2.43
C SER A 65 13.33 7.64 3.16
N GLN A 66 12.10 7.82 2.70
CA GLN A 66 10.94 7.18 3.32
C GLN A 66 10.72 5.75 2.85
N VAL A 67 11.43 5.33 1.80
CA VAL A 67 11.25 3.98 1.27
C VAL A 67 12.56 3.20 1.33
N VAL A 68 12.47 1.91 1.51
CA VAL A 68 13.64 1.05 1.44
C VAL A 68 13.93 0.66 -0.01
N GLU A 69 12.92 0.75 -0.87
CA GLU A 69 13.08 0.42 -2.28
C GLU A 69 12.00 1.12 -3.10
N HIS A 70 12.37 1.63 -4.27
CA HIS A 70 11.41 2.15 -5.24
C HIS A 70 11.61 1.40 -6.55
N ARG A 71 10.64 0.63 -6.98
CA ARG A 71 10.62 -0.07 -8.26
C ARG A 71 9.89 0.81 -9.25
N ARG A 72 10.64 1.42 -10.15
CA ARG A 72 10.08 2.41 -11.08
C ARG A 72 9.50 1.72 -12.30
N ARG A 73 8.43 1.03 -12.11
CA ARG A 73 7.73 0.30 -13.17
C ARG A 73 6.33 -0.01 -12.71
N LEU A 74 5.54 -0.59 -13.60
CA LEU A 74 4.21 -1.05 -13.24
C LEU A 74 4.29 -2.25 -12.30
N TYR A 75 3.24 -2.41 -11.52
CA TYR A 75 3.12 -3.50 -10.56
C TYR A 75 3.19 -4.87 -11.23
N ARG A 76 3.79 -5.81 -10.56
CA ARG A 76 3.81 -7.23 -10.92
C ARG A 76 3.51 -8.06 -9.69
N PRO A 77 2.89 -9.25 -9.84
CA PRO A 77 2.59 -10.09 -8.67
C PRO A 77 3.80 -10.41 -7.79
N ALA A 78 4.98 -10.52 -8.40
CA ALA A 78 6.20 -10.78 -7.63
C ALA A 78 6.53 -9.66 -6.66
N ASP A 79 5.94 -8.48 -6.82
CA ASP A 79 6.18 -7.37 -5.90
C ASP A 79 5.64 -7.67 -4.50
N LEU A 80 4.78 -8.65 -4.37
CA LEU A 80 4.23 -9.05 -3.08
C LEU A 80 5.17 -9.93 -2.28
N ASP A 81 6.27 -10.39 -2.85
CA ASP A 81 7.17 -11.30 -2.16
C ASP A 81 7.74 -10.66 -0.90
N GLY A 82 7.57 -11.31 0.22
CA GLY A 82 8.09 -10.84 1.49
C GLY A 82 7.29 -9.72 2.13
N VAL A 83 6.14 -9.38 1.56
CA VAL A 83 5.33 -8.26 2.03
C VAL A 83 4.26 -8.76 3.00
N ALA A 84 4.05 -8.03 4.08
CA ALA A 84 3.04 -8.35 5.06
C ALA A 84 1.76 -7.51 4.90
N LEU A 85 1.87 -6.34 4.28
CA LEU A 85 0.72 -5.45 4.10
C LEU A 85 0.86 -4.75 2.77
N VAL A 86 -0.24 -4.62 2.05
CA VAL A 86 -0.23 -3.95 0.76
C VAL A 86 -1.26 -2.84 0.76
N ILE A 87 -0.85 -1.69 0.25
CA ILE A 87 -1.74 -0.55 0.03
C ILE A 87 -1.70 -0.23 -1.46
N THR A 88 -2.86 -0.16 -2.09
CA THR A 88 -2.90 0.21 -3.50
C THR A 88 -3.59 1.56 -3.64
N ALA A 89 -2.97 2.45 -4.36
CA ALA A 89 -3.42 3.83 -4.51
C ALA A 89 -3.08 4.36 -5.90
N THR A 90 -3.37 3.55 -6.92
CA THR A 90 -3.05 3.96 -8.30
C THR A 90 -4.11 4.84 -8.91
N GLY A 91 -5.32 4.80 -8.38
CA GLY A 91 -6.44 5.49 -9.01
C GLY A 91 -6.96 4.80 -10.26
N VAL A 92 -6.42 3.64 -10.58
CA VAL A 92 -6.85 2.85 -11.74
C VAL A 92 -7.53 1.59 -11.19
N PRO A 93 -8.87 1.50 -11.29
CA PRO A 93 -9.59 0.41 -10.64
C PRO A 93 -9.10 -0.98 -11.04
N GLU A 94 -8.76 -1.18 -12.30
CA GLU A 94 -8.33 -2.49 -12.76
C GLU A 94 -7.01 -2.91 -12.10
N VAL A 95 -6.12 -1.96 -11.90
CA VAL A 95 -4.85 -2.25 -11.24
C VAL A 95 -5.07 -2.50 -9.76
N ASP A 96 -5.87 -1.66 -9.14
CA ASP A 96 -6.14 -1.79 -7.71
C ASP A 96 -6.83 -3.12 -7.40
N GLU A 97 -7.74 -3.55 -8.27
CA GLU A 97 -8.40 -4.85 -8.12
C GLU A 97 -7.42 -6.00 -8.32
N ALA A 98 -6.52 -5.88 -9.29
CA ALA A 98 -5.53 -6.92 -9.52
C ALA A 98 -4.60 -7.07 -8.32
N VAL A 99 -4.16 -5.96 -7.75
CA VAL A 99 -3.31 -5.99 -6.56
C VAL A 99 -4.06 -6.63 -5.39
N SER A 100 -5.31 -6.24 -5.19
CA SER A 100 -6.11 -6.76 -4.11
C SER A 100 -6.35 -8.26 -4.25
N GLY A 101 -6.64 -8.71 -5.48
CA GLY A 101 -6.84 -10.14 -5.75
C GLY A 101 -5.57 -10.95 -5.54
N ASP A 102 -4.43 -10.42 -6.01
CA ASP A 102 -3.16 -11.09 -5.83
C ASP A 102 -2.78 -11.17 -4.36
N ALA A 103 -3.03 -10.10 -3.62
CA ALA A 103 -2.75 -10.06 -2.19
C ALA A 103 -3.59 -11.09 -1.45
N ALA A 104 -4.88 -11.18 -1.77
CA ALA A 104 -5.76 -12.16 -1.15
C ALA A 104 -5.30 -13.58 -1.46
N ALA A 105 -4.88 -13.83 -2.70
CA ALA A 105 -4.39 -15.15 -3.09
C ALA A 105 -3.09 -15.50 -2.38
N ALA A 106 -2.32 -14.49 -1.99
CA ALA A 106 -1.07 -14.69 -1.25
C ALA A 106 -1.29 -14.75 0.26
N GLY A 107 -2.51 -14.63 0.73
CA GLY A 107 -2.81 -14.70 2.16
C GLY A 107 -2.69 -13.39 2.90
N LEU A 108 -2.66 -12.29 2.18
CA LEU A 108 -2.53 -10.98 2.81
C LEU A 108 -3.87 -10.33 3.12
#